data_d0dbe975eb0d7a808a95e3a082715bbf
#
_entry.id   d0dbe975eb0d7a808a95e3a082715bbf
#
_cell.length_a   1.000
_cell.length_b   1.000
_cell.length_c   1.000
_cell.angle_alpha   90.00
_cell.angle_beta   90.00
_cell.angle_gamma   90.00
#
_symmetry.space_group_name_H-M   'P 1'
#
loop_
_entity.id
_entity.type
_entity.pdbx_description
1 polymer ?
#
loop_
_entity_poly.entity_id
_entity_poly.type
_entity_poly.pdbx_seq_one_letter_code
_entity_poly.pdbx_strand_id
1 'polypeptide(L)'
;MRISNHISIIAGLVAGVWGADDSWITEQWDAIIVGAGPAGIVVASRLSEAGLKTLLLEGGGLSYGVTGGDLDSRRPDWLKGTNLSRVDVPEINAYGGCTIGGSSAINAGLFFEPPASDWDLYFPAEWNSTNMDAAIKRLYATQPSTDLTSQDGIRYLQSGYYAARKWLVDGLGYKDVNINDQADDKTKVFGRPIFDYANGQRGGPVTNYLQLALKRSNFHLQSGVRVIRVERHGDTATGVTALINGVETTISVTSSGRVVLSGGAISSPSLLMYSGIGPAETISRLSAAGKLSKDLTSSDWINSPSVGAGLFDNPNTFIELEGDSIQSYTYSYASPPAGDASLYLNSRSGPYTFASETSVFWTTIPHDDGSIAGLQGTIDSSGYADFNNNKTITLNVYGTSGLLSTGSVILDQNFIPGPSDTVYYSNPRDAQDISKFIYDIFQGLPAAGLTPKNIPQNASQADIEKYITTASAYARGMVNHWSSSCRLGSCVDINTTVKGTKNIHVVDASILAPVTVNPQFAVMAAAERASELILGVAGKKASGFGSYNGYGSYGGYGSYKQ
;
A
#
# COMPACT_ATOMS: atom_id res chain seq x y z
N MET A 1 23.70 3.58 -34.16
CA MET A 1 23.73 5.03 -33.93
C MET A 1 23.45 5.21 -32.44
N ARG A 2 24.50 5.49 -31.65
CA ARG A 2 24.41 5.60 -30.20
C ARG A 2 23.87 6.97 -29.84
N ILE A 3 22.72 7.02 -29.16
CA ILE A 3 22.20 8.25 -28.58
C ILE A 3 22.62 8.26 -27.11
N SER A 4 23.55 9.15 -26.82
CA SER A 4 24.01 9.48 -25.48
C SER A 4 22.99 10.41 -24.84
N ASN A 5 22.23 9.93 -23.89
CA ASN A 5 21.36 10.77 -23.06
C ASN A 5 22.15 11.26 -21.85
N HIS A 6 22.55 12.52 -21.89
CA HIS A 6 22.99 13.24 -20.69
C HIS A 6 21.75 13.54 -19.82
N ILE A 7 21.64 12.86 -18.69
CA ILE A 7 20.68 13.21 -17.64
C ILE A 7 21.31 14.37 -16.86
N SER A 8 20.83 15.57 -17.14
CA SER A 8 21.11 16.73 -16.29
C SER A 8 20.25 16.63 -15.03
N ILE A 9 20.87 16.39 -13.89
CA ILE A 9 20.25 16.46 -12.57
C ILE A 9 19.94 17.93 -12.31
N ILE A 10 18.70 18.34 -12.50
CA ILE A 10 18.19 19.62 -12.00
C ILE A 10 17.78 19.37 -10.56
N ALA A 11 18.66 19.73 -9.62
CA ALA A 11 18.31 19.88 -8.23
C ALA A 11 17.34 21.06 -8.11
N GLY A 12 16.03 20.78 -8.18
CA GLY A 12 14.99 21.75 -7.85
C GLY A 12 14.96 21.95 -6.35
N LEU A 13 15.38 23.12 -5.88
CA LEU A 13 15.14 23.58 -4.52
C LEU A 13 13.61 23.63 -4.29
N VAL A 14 13.08 22.63 -3.63
CA VAL A 14 11.76 22.72 -2.99
C VAL A 14 11.98 23.42 -1.65
N ALA A 15 11.78 24.73 -1.62
CA ALA A 15 11.71 25.48 -0.36
C ALA A 15 10.47 24.98 0.40
N GLY A 16 10.69 24.20 1.47
CA GLY A 16 9.65 23.82 2.41
C GLY A 16 9.06 25.06 3.05
N VAL A 17 7.76 25.27 2.90
CA VAL A 17 7.02 26.35 3.57
C VAL A 17 6.59 25.87 4.95
N TRP A 18 7.57 25.62 5.82
CA TRP A 18 7.41 25.64 7.27
C TRP A 18 8.60 26.44 7.79
N GLY A 19 8.37 27.41 8.69
CA GLY A 19 9.40 28.31 9.17
C GLY A 19 10.65 27.55 9.61
N ALA A 20 11.80 28.14 9.35
CA ALA A 20 13.12 27.57 9.59
C ALA A 20 13.42 27.44 11.09
N ASP A 21 12.71 26.53 11.78
CA ASP A 21 13.09 26.07 13.12
C ASP A 21 13.70 24.67 12.96
N ASP A 22 15.02 24.61 12.79
CA ASP A 22 15.81 23.39 12.72
C ASP A 22 16.08 22.78 14.11
N SER A 23 15.41 23.26 15.17
CA SER A 23 15.58 22.76 16.55
C SER A 23 15.28 21.26 16.66
N TRP A 24 14.35 20.73 15.86
CA TRP A 24 14.00 19.31 15.81
C TRP A 24 15.20 18.39 15.51
N ILE A 25 16.25 18.88 14.84
CA ILE A 25 17.46 18.12 14.50
C ILE A 25 18.29 17.83 15.75
N THR A 26 18.37 18.81 16.67
CA THR A 26 19.20 18.74 17.88
C THR A 26 18.46 18.18 19.09
N GLU A 27 17.16 18.01 18.98
CA GLU A 27 16.34 17.42 20.03
C GLU A 27 16.52 15.88 20.11
N GLN A 28 16.25 15.33 21.29
CA GLN A 28 16.16 13.89 21.48
C GLN A 28 14.70 13.45 21.46
N TRP A 29 14.42 12.34 20.77
CA TRP A 29 13.08 11.82 20.52
C TRP A 29 12.84 10.49 21.25
N ASP A 30 11.64 10.30 21.79
CA ASP A 30 11.25 9.00 22.35
C ASP A 30 10.94 7.99 21.22
N ALA A 31 10.52 8.49 20.07
CA ALA A 31 10.33 7.67 18.87
C ALA A 31 10.66 8.47 17.61
N ILE A 32 11.47 7.88 16.73
CA ILE A 32 11.68 8.37 15.36
C ILE A 32 11.04 7.34 14.42
N ILE A 33 10.04 7.78 13.65
CA ILE A 33 9.35 6.99 12.64
C ILE A 33 9.88 7.42 11.27
N VAL A 34 10.34 6.44 10.48
CA VAL A 34 10.96 6.66 9.17
C VAL A 34 10.00 6.23 8.07
N GLY A 35 9.45 7.19 7.35
CA GLY A 35 8.43 7.03 6.30
C GLY A 35 7.04 7.42 6.78
N ALA A 36 6.46 8.45 6.16
CA ALA A 36 5.09 8.90 6.41
C ALA A 36 4.07 8.22 5.46
N GLY A 37 4.26 6.94 5.19
CA GLY A 37 3.27 6.07 4.56
C GLY A 37 2.13 5.71 5.52
N PRO A 38 1.15 4.88 5.09
CA PRO A 38 -0.04 4.58 5.89
C PRO A 38 0.31 4.01 7.27
N ALA A 39 1.25 3.08 7.37
CA ALA A 39 1.67 2.53 8.65
C ALA A 39 2.40 3.55 9.53
N GLY A 40 3.35 4.29 8.97
CA GLY A 40 4.14 5.26 9.73
C GLY A 40 3.28 6.37 10.33
N ILE A 41 2.29 6.87 9.59
CA ILE A 41 1.33 7.86 10.10
C ILE A 41 0.49 7.29 11.25
N VAL A 42 -0.02 6.04 11.13
CA VAL A 42 -0.79 5.39 12.19
C VAL A 42 0.07 5.23 13.44
N VAL A 43 1.28 4.66 13.31
CA VAL A 43 2.22 4.48 14.44
C VAL A 43 2.55 5.82 15.10
N ALA A 44 2.94 6.83 14.31
CA ALA A 44 3.30 8.14 14.83
C ALA A 44 2.14 8.81 15.57
N SER A 45 0.92 8.69 15.04
CA SER A 45 -0.28 9.18 15.70
C SER A 45 -0.52 8.48 17.04
N ARG A 46 -0.42 7.14 17.09
CA ARG A 46 -0.67 6.38 18.33
C ARG A 46 0.43 6.59 19.38
N LEU A 47 1.70 6.63 18.98
CA LEU A 47 2.80 6.88 19.93
C LEU A 47 2.72 8.30 20.52
N SER A 48 2.44 9.31 19.71
CA SER A 48 2.23 10.67 20.22
C SER A 48 0.98 10.80 21.10
N GLU A 49 -0.10 10.08 20.79
CA GLU A 49 -1.31 10.01 21.62
C GLU A 49 -0.99 9.43 23.02
N ALA A 50 -0.11 8.45 23.08
CA ALA A 50 0.37 7.85 24.33
C ALA A 50 1.40 8.73 25.10
N GLY A 51 1.70 9.94 24.61
CA GLY A 51 2.56 10.93 25.25
C GLY A 51 4.04 10.82 24.91
N LEU A 52 4.46 9.94 23.96
CA LEU A 52 5.84 9.90 23.49
C LEU A 52 6.14 11.12 22.63
N LYS A 53 7.32 11.71 22.82
CA LYS A 53 7.83 12.75 21.92
C LYS A 53 8.23 12.09 20.61
N THR A 54 7.45 12.33 19.56
CA THR A 54 7.46 11.56 18.32
C THR A 54 7.85 12.42 17.13
N LEU A 55 8.86 11.96 16.38
CA LEU A 55 9.29 12.55 15.12
C LEU A 55 8.90 11.61 13.97
N LEU A 56 8.18 12.13 12.98
CA LEU A 56 7.85 11.45 11.73
C LEU A 56 8.64 12.08 10.58
N LEU A 57 9.50 11.29 9.93
CA LEU A 57 10.35 11.72 8.82
C LEU A 57 9.83 11.16 7.49
N GLU A 58 9.77 12.02 6.46
CA GLU A 58 9.36 11.63 5.11
C GLU A 58 10.35 12.16 4.07
N GLY A 59 10.79 11.27 3.16
CA GLY A 59 11.71 11.63 2.07
C GLY A 59 11.08 12.52 1.00
N GLY A 60 9.79 12.34 0.74
CA GLY A 60 9.02 13.12 -0.21
C GLY A 60 8.42 14.40 0.37
N GLY A 61 7.70 15.11 -0.49
CA GLY A 61 7.02 16.35 -0.13
C GLY A 61 5.61 16.14 0.42
N LEU A 62 4.91 17.25 0.60
CA LEU A 62 3.49 17.29 0.96
C LEU A 62 2.63 16.70 -0.17
N SER A 63 1.52 16.04 0.17
CA SER A 63 0.70 15.34 -0.82
C SER A 63 -0.63 16.03 -1.11
N TYR A 64 -1.37 16.43 -0.09
CA TYR A 64 -2.75 16.92 -0.22
C TYR A 64 -2.88 18.37 0.20
N GLY A 65 -3.96 19.02 -0.24
CA GLY A 65 -4.36 20.33 0.24
C GLY A 65 -4.46 20.41 1.77
N VAL A 66 -4.89 19.34 2.44
CA VAL A 66 -4.96 19.26 3.91
C VAL A 66 -3.59 19.27 4.60
N THR A 67 -2.52 18.90 3.93
CA THR A 67 -1.15 19.02 4.45
C THR A 67 -0.47 20.32 4.01
N GLY A 68 -1.18 21.18 3.27
CA GLY A 68 -0.65 22.44 2.73
C GLY A 68 0.20 22.28 1.49
N GLY A 69 0.31 21.06 0.95
CA GLY A 69 1.05 20.77 -0.28
C GLY A 69 0.12 20.59 -1.45
N ASP A 70 0.26 21.46 -2.42
CA ASP A 70 0.02 21.06 -3.78
C ASP A 70 1.28 20.37 -4.24
N LEU A 71 1.27 19.04 -4.29
CA LEU A 71 2.38 18.37 -4.91
C LEU A 71 2.45 18.86 -6.33
N ASP A 72 2.83 20.19 -6.42
CA ASP A 72 3.59 20.47 -7.51
C ASP A 72 3.01 20.90 -8.82
N SER A 73 3.93 21.34 -9.49
CA SER A 73 4.00 21.54 -10.92
C SER A 73 3.40 20.41 -11.81
N ARG A 74 3.09 19.22 -11.26
CA ARG A 74 2.53 18.09 -12.01
C ARG A 74 1.03 17.93 -11.86
N ARG A 75 0.40 18.61 -10.91
CA ARG A 75 -1.04 18.67 -10.80
C ARG A 75 -1.60 19.69 -11.76
N PRO A 76 -2.60 19.31 -12.53
CA PRO A 76 -3.41 20.29 -13.26
C PRO A 76 -3.96 21.34 -12.29
N ASP A 77 -4.01 22.61 -12.71
CA ASP A 77 -4.44 23.71 -11.85
C ASP A 77 -5.82 23.50 -11.23
N TRP A 78 -6.73 22.83 -11.94
CA TRP A 78 -8.08 22.55 -11.45
C TRP A 78 -8.14 21.53 -10.29
N LEU A 79 -7.08 20.75 -10.09
CA LEU A 79 -6.97 19.79 -8.96
C LEU A 79 -6.17 20.31 -7.76
N LYS A 80 -5.57 21.51 -7.87
CA LYS A 80 -4.85 22.11 -6.76
C LYS A 80 -5.74 22.25 -5.53
N GLY A 81 -5.21 21.91 -4.37
CA GLY A 81 -5.97 21.90 -3.12
C GLY A 81 -6.92 20.71 -2.95
N THR A 82 -6.88 19.69 -3.82
CA THR A 82 -7.65 18.45 -3.69
C THR A 82 -6.75 17.28 -3.28
N ASN A 83 -7.36 16.14 -2.92
CA ASN A 83 -6.64 14.97 -2.43
C ASN A 83 -6.29 13.94 -3.51
N LEU A 84 -6.25 14.33 -4.78
CA LEU A 84 -5.87 13.45 -5.89
C LEU A 84 -4.44 13.76 -6.31
N SER A 85 -3.52 12.83 -6.15
CA SER A 85 -2.16 12.92 -6.69
C SER A 85 -1.57 11.55 -6.95
N ARG A 86 -0.66 11.50 -7.90
CA ARG A 86 0.20 10.36 -8.17
C ARG A 86 1.65 10.85 -8.23
N VAL A 87 2.54 10.15 -7.54
CA VAL A 87 3.97 10.47 -7.49
C VAL A 87 4.77 9.19 -7.61
N ASP A 88 5.80 9.20 -8.42
CA ASP A 88 6.73 8.08 -8.56
C ASP A 88 7.91 8.25 -7.59
N VAL A 89 8.48 7.15 -7.12
CA VAL A 89 9.70 7.15 -6.30
C VAL A 89 10.90 6.89 -7.20
N PRO A 90 11.77 7.88 -7.45
CA PRO A 90 12.88 7.73 -8.40
C PRO A 90 14.05 6.90 -7.85
N GLU A 91 14.07 6.58 -6.57
CA GLU A 91 15.23 6.01 -5.87
C GLU A 91 15.12 4.51 -5.60
N ILE A 92 14.05 3.88 -6.06
CA ILE A 92 13.86 2.43 -6.03
C ILE A 92 13.44 1.93 -7.40
N ASN A 93 13.80 0.69 -7.72
CA ASN A 93 13.43 0.04 -8.98
C ASN A 93 12.00 -0.56 -8.89
N ALA A 94 11.07 0.18 -8.30
CA ALA A 94 9.65 -0.18 -8.16
C ALA A 94 8.81 1.07 -7.96
N TYR A 95 7.51 0.97 -8.25
CA TYR A 95 6.60 2.09 -8.03
C TYR A 95 6.12 2.12 -6.58
N GLY A 96 6.06 3.32 -6.01
CA GLY A 96 5.57 3.59 -4.66
C GLY A 96 5.37 5.09 -4.45
N GLY A 97 4.64 5.47 -3.40
CA GLY A 97 4.42 6.88 -3.08
C GLY A 97 5.62 7.47 -2.33
N CYS A 98 6.27 8.48 -2.91
CA CYS A 98 7.30 9.28 -2.23
C CYS A 98 6.72 10.64 -1.83
N THR A 99 5.88 10.61 -0.79
CA THR A 99 5.11 11.75 -0.34
C THR A 99 4.46 11.43 1.01
N ILE A 100 4.01 12.44 1.75
CA ILE A 100 3.18 12.23 2.94
C ILE A 100 1.91 11.47 2.56
N GLY A 101 1.63 10.36 3.25
CA GLY A 101 0.62 9.37 2.89
C GLY A 101 1.19 8.17 2.13
N GLY A 102 2.40 8.28 1.58
CA GLY A 102 3.03 7.19 0.83
C GLY A 102 2.12 6.67 -0.28
N SER A 103 2.08 5.35 -0.46
CA SER A 103 1.26 4.72 -1.50
C SER A 103 -0.24 4.95 -1.34
N SER A 104 -0.77 5.22 -0.11
CA SER A 104 -2.18 5.58 0.07
C SER A 104 -2.56 6.94 -0.51
N ALA A 105 -1.57 7.79 -0.83
CA ALA A 105 -1.80 9.07 -1.51
C ALA A 105 -1.97 8.93 -3.04
N ILE A 106 -1.56 7.81 -3.63
CA ILE A 106 -1.47 7.65 -5.08
C ILE A 106 -2.20 6.43 -5.64
N ASN A 107 -2.63 5.49 -4.80
CA ASN A 107 -3.34 4.27 -5.21
C ASN A 107 -4.81 4.53 -5.56
N ALA A 108 -5.56 3.47 -5.91
CA ALA A 108 -7.00 3.55 -6.18
C ALA A 108 -7.86 3.82 -4.92
N GLY A 109 -7.29 3.75 -3.73
CA GLY A 109 -8.00 3.93 -2.47
C GLY A 109 -8.89 2.75 -2.06
N LEU A 110 -8.70 1.58 -2.66
CA LEU A 110 -9.43 0.36 -2.30
C LEU A 110 -9.12 -0.03 -0.85
N PHE A 111 -10.18 -0.29 -0.06
CA PHE A 111 -10.08 -0.45 1.38
C PHE A 111 -10.90 -1.65 1.86
N PHE A 112 -10.34 -2.84 1.69
CA PHE A 112 -11.00 -4.11 2.00
C PHE A 112 -10.44 -4.72 3.26
N GLU A 113 -11.34 -5.10 4.17
CA GLU A 113 -10.98 -5.91 5.33
C GLU A 113 -10.60 -7.32 4.86
N PRO A 114 -9.40 -7.82 5.21
CA PRO A 114 -9.03 -9.20 4.92
C PRO A 114 -9.89 -10.17 5.75
N PRO A 115 -10.16 -11.38 5.26
CA PRO A 115 -10.87 -12.39 6.04
C PRO A 115 -10.08 -12.76 7.30
N ALA A 116 -10.78 -13.14 8.36
CA ALA A 116 -10.18 -13.59 9.60
C ALA A 116 -9.17 -14.73 9.38
N SER A 117 -9.45 -15.60 8.41
CA SER A 117 -8.57 -16.69 8.02
C SER A 117 -7.17 -16.26 7.56
N ASP A 118 -7.01 -15.05 6.98
CA ASP A 118 -5.68 -14.56 6.62
C ASP A 118 -4.81 -14.39 7.86
N TRP A 119 -5.35 -13.79 8.92
CA TRP A 119 -4.65 -13.62 10.19
C TRP A 119 -4.37 -14.94 10.90
N ASP A 120 -5.31 -15.88 10.82
CA ASP A 120 -5.21 -17.17 11.50
C ASP A 120 -4.23 -18.15 10.83
N LEU A 121 -4.13 -18.08 9.48
CA LEU A 121 -3.32 -19.03 8.70
C LEU A 121 -1.89 -18.53 8.42
N TYR A 122 -1.72 -17.23 8.20
CA TYR A 122 -0.47 -16.69 7.66
C TYR A 122 0.37 -15.89 8.64
N PHE A 123 -0.17 -15.58 9.82
CA PHE A 123 0.52 -14.78 10.84
C PHE A 123 0.82 -15.60 12.11
N PRO A 124 1.79 -15.18 12.96
CA PRO A 124 1.99 -15.79 14.27
C PRO A 124 0.73 -15.74 15.14
N ALA A 125 0.58 -16.70 16.06
CA ALA A 125 -0.61 -16.82 16.91
C ALA A 125 -0.95 -15.55 17.70
N GLU A 126 0.04 -14.72 18.03
CA GLU A 126 -0.13 -13.44 18.70
C GLU A 126 -0.76 -12.37 17.81
N TRP A 127 -0.85 -12.65 16.51
CA TRP A 127 -1.44 -11.78 15.47
C TRP A 127 -2.66 -12.42 14.79
N ASN A 128 -3.25 -13.45 15.41
CA ASN A 128 -4.45 -14.08 14.89
C ASN A 128 -5.66 -13.10 14.88
N SER A 129 -6.74 -13.49 14.24
CA SER A 129 -7.95 -12.67 14.07
C SER A 129 -8.50 -12.14 15.40
N THR A 130 -8.51 -12.97 16.46
CA THR A 130 -8.96 -12.57 17.80
C THR A 130 -8.08 -11.44 18.38
N ASN A 131 -6.76 -11.52 18.20
CA ASN A 131 -5.83 -10.51 18.69
C ASN A 131 -5.82 -9.24 17.83
N MET A 132 -6.24 -9.33 16.57
CA MET A 132 -6.38 -8.21 15.64
C MET A 132 -7.70 -7.43 15.82
N ASP A 133 -8.73 -8.02 16.40
CA ASP A 133 -10.08 -7.44 16.51
C ASP A 133 -10.08 -6.03 17.11
N ALA A 134 -9.36 -5.81 18.19
CA ALA A 134 -9.26 -4.49 18.81
C ALA A 134 -8.58 -3.45 17.90
N ALA A 135 -7.55 -3.84 17.16
CA ALA A 135 -6.85 -2.99 16.20
C ALA A 135 -7.75 -2.63 15.01
N ILE A 136 -8.47 -3.61 14.47
CA ILE A 136 -9.44 -3.42 13.38
C ILE A 136 -10.56 -2.47 13.81
N LYS A 137 -11.12 -2.62 15.01
CA LYS A 137 -12.14 -1.70 15.55
C LYS A 137 -11.63 -0.27 15.69
N ARG A 138 -10.39 -0.06 16.13
CA ARG A 138 -9.77 1.28 16.19
C ARG A 138 -9.54 1.87 14.81
N LEU A 139 -9.14 1.03 13.85
CA LEU A 139 -8.99 1.46 12.47
C LEU A 139 -10.33 1.98 11.92
N TYR A 140 -11.41 1.23 12.03
CA TYR A 140 -12.74 1.68 11.59
C TYR A 140 -13.22 2.94 12.32
N ALA A 141 -12.91 3.08 13.61
CA ALA A 141 -13.28 4.26 14.38
C ALA A 141 -12.55 5.54 13.91
N THR A 142 -11.40 5.40 13.25
CA THR A 142 -10.56 6.55 12.85
C THR A 142 -10.57 6.78 11.34
N GLN A 143 -10.63 5.70 10.55
CA GLN A 143 -10.53 5.74 9.08
C GLN A 143 -11.91 5.46 8.46
N PRO A 144 -12.59 6.47 7.89
CA PRO A 144 -13.83 6.25 7.16
C PRO A 144 -13.59 5.51 5.84
N SER A 145 -14.61 4.79 5.40
CA SER A 145 -14.64 4.14 4.09
C SER A 145 -16.07 4.16 3.53
N THR A 146 -16.21 4.05 2.21
CA THR A 146 -17.52 4.10 1.55
C THR A 146 -17.50 3.37 0.22
N ASP A 147 -18.65 2.80 -0.16
CA ASP A 147 -18.93 2.30 -1.52
C ASP A 147 -19.65 3.35 -2.38
N LEU A 148 -20.00 4.51 -1.79
CA LEU A 148 -20.67 5.63 -2.43
C LEU A 148 -19.85 6.90 -2.21
N THR A 149 -18.98 7.22 -3.14
CA THR A 149 -18.01 8.32 -3.00
C THR A 149 -18.61 9.69 -3.35
N SER A 150 -19.52 9.74 -4.31
CA SER A 150 -20.09 10.99 -4.80
C SER A 150 -21.12 11.59 -3.82
N GLN A 151 -21.03 12.90 -3.55
CA GLN A 151 -21.84 13.57 -2.53
C GLN A 151 -23.29 13.82 -2.96
N ASP A 152 -23.62 13.68 -4.23
CA ASP A 152 -25.00 13.74 -4.75
C ASP A 152 -25.75 12.40 -4.62
N GLY A 153 -25.08 11.36 -4.08
CA GLY A 153 -25.68 10.04 -3.90
C GLY A 153 -25.75 9.21 -5.18
N ILE A 154 -25.17 9.67 -6.29
CA ILE A 154 -25.17 8.95 -7.57
C ILE A 154 -23.92 8.08 -7.68
N ARG A 155 -24.09 6.82 -8.09
CA ARG A 155 -23.00 5.93 -8.51
C ARG A 155 -22.73 6.15 -9.99
N TYR A 156 -21.61 6.77 -10.30
CA TYR A 156 -21.20 7.06 -11.68
C TYR A 156 -20.55 5.84 -12.34
N LEU A 157 -20.50 5.82 -13.68
CA LEU A 157 -19.77 4.88 -14.54
C LEU A 157 -20.16 3.41 -14.34
N GLN A 158 -21.42 3.12 -14.09
CA GLN A 158 -21.88 1.79 -13.65
C GLN A 158 -22.13 0.78 -14.77
N SER A 159 -21.88 1.10 -16.04
CA SER A 159 -22.09 0.15 -17.14
C SER A 159 -21.26 -1.11 -17.00
N GLY A 160 -19.98 -0.96 -16.59
CA GLY A 160 -19.09 -2.09 -16.28
C GLY A 160 -19.59 -2.95 -15.12
N TYR A 161 -20.08 -2.31 -14.05
CA TYR A 161 -20.67 -3.02 -12.92
C TYR A 161 -21.87 -3.88 -13.31
N TYR A 162 -22.81 -3.34 -14.09
CA TYR A 162 -23.99 -4.09 -14.49
C TYR A 162 -23.65 -5.24 -15.46
N ALA A 163 -22.71 -5.03 -16.36
CA ALA A 163 -22.22 -6.10 -17.25
C ALA A 163 -21.52 -7.20 -16.46
N ALA A 164 -20.67 -6.83 -15.51
CA ALA A 164 -19.96 -7.78 -14.64
C ALA A 164 -20.92 -8.54 -13.72
N ARG A 165 -21.94 -7.89 -13.18
CA ARG A 165 -22.98 -8.54 -12.37
C ARG A 165 -23.72 -9.60 -13.17
N LYS A 166 -24.13 -9.26 -14.41
CA LYS A 166 -24.78 -10.22 -15.32
C LYS A 166 -23.87 -11.42 -15.63
N TRP A 167 -22.58 -11.15 -15.83
CA TRP A 167 -21.57 -12.16 -16.10
C TRP A 167 -21.30 -13.07 -14.89
N LEU A 168 -20.93 -12.48 -13.76
CA LEU A 168 -20.44 -13.21 -12.59
C LEU A 168 -21.59 -13.73 -11.71
N VAL A 169 -22.58 -12.89 -11.40
CA VAL A 169 -23.67 -13.29 -10.51
C VAL A 169 -24.69 -14.15 -11.25
N ASP A 170 -25.28 -13.63 -12.34
CA ASP A 170 -26.34 -14.33 -13.04
C ASP A 170 -25.79 -15.51 -13.88
N GLY A 171 -24.58 -15.38 -14.45
CA GLY A 171 -23.96 -16.38 -15.32
C GLY A 171 -23.14 -17.44 -14.60
N LEU A 172 -22.40 -17.10 -13.54
CA LEU A 172 -21.46 -18.00 -12.85
C LEU A 172 -21.79 -18.28 -11.39
N GLY A 173 -22.87 -17.69 -10.85
CA GLY A 173 -23.37 -17.96 -9.50
C GLY A 173 -22.52 -17.33 -8.40
N TYR A 174 -21.83 -16.24 -8.68
CA TYR A 174 -21.19 -15.43 -7.63
C TYR A 174 -22.26 -14.79 -6.75
N LYS A 175 -21.98 -14.63 -5.47
CA LYS A 175 -22.87 -13.92 -4.54
C LYS A 175 -22.61 -12.42 -4.64
N ASP A 176 -23.66 -11.63 -4.82
CA ASP A 176 -23.59 -10.16 -4.75
C ASP A 176 -23.64 -9.72 -3.28
N VAL A 177 -22.56 -9.14 -2.76
CA VAL A 177 -22.37 -8.86 -1.34
C VAL A 177 -21.85 -7.44 -1.10
N ASN A 178 -22.08 -6.90 0.10
CA ASN A 178 -21.27 -5.80 0.61
C ASN A 178 -19.95 -6.37 1.15
N ILE A 179 -18.84 -5.95 0.54
CA ILE A 179 -17.54 -6.62 0.69
C ILE A 179 -17.01 -6.60 2.13
N ASN A 180 -17.11 -5.46 2.85
CA ASN A 180 -16.60 -5.37 4.21
C ASN A 180 -17.60 -5.87 5.26
N ASP A 181 -18.91 -5.87 4.97
CA ASP A 181 -19.91 -6.48 5.87
C ASP A 181 -19.82 -8.01 5.88
N GLN A 182 -19.20 -8.58 4.83
CA GLN A 182 -18.97 -10.02 4.67
C GLN A 182 -17.48 -10.28 4.39
N ALA A 183 -16.60 -9.72 5.25
CA ALA A 183 -15.16 -9.79 5.08
C ALA A 183 -14.62 -11.23 4.97
N ASP A 184 -15.22 -12.17 5.69
CA ASP A 184 -14.79 -13.56 5.73
C ASP A 184 -15.19 -14.39 4.48
N ASP A 185 -16.17 -13.95 3.71
CA ASP A 185 -16.57 -14.66 2.48
C ASP A 185 -15.81 -14.10 1.29
N LYS A 186 -14.82 -14.84 0.80
CA LYS A 186 -14.01 -14.51 -0.39
C LYS A 186 -14.04 -15.62 -1.44
N THR A 187 -15.07 -16.49 -1.39
CA THR A 187 -15.24 -17.57 -2.37
C THR A 187 -16.47 -17.32 -3.23
N LYS A 188 -16.25 -17.05 -4.52
CA LYS A 188 -17.29 -16.67 -5.48
C LYS A 188 -18.17 -15.52 -4.99
N VAL A 189 -17.53 -14.41 -4.59
CA VAL A 189 -18.21 -13.18 -4.21
C VAL A 189 -17.93 -12.06 -5.21
N PHE A 190 -18.92 -11.22 -5.41
CA PHE A 190 -18.90 -10.04 -6.26
C PHE A 190 -19.49 -8.87 -5.50
N GLY A 191 -19.02 -7.67 -5.74
CA GLY A 191 -19.61 -6.49 -5.11
C GLY A 191 -19.03 -5.18 -5.63
N ARG A 192 -19.47 -4.11 -4.99
CA ARG A 192 -18.95 -2.77 -5.23
C ARG A 192 -17.63 -2.59 -4.50
N PRO A 193 -16.68 -1.81 -5.05
CA PRO A 193 -15.49 -1.44 -4.33
C PRO A 193 -15.84 -0.62 -3.08
N ILE A 194 -15.07 -0.85 -2.03
CA ILE A 194 -15.06 0.03 -0.86
C ILE A 194 -13.79 0.87 -0.94
N PHE A 195 -13.94 2.17 -0.79
CA PHE A 195 -12.83 3.13 -0.87
C PHE A 195 -12.58 3.79 0.48
N ASP A 196 -11.34 4.10 0.81
CA ASP A 196 -10.95 4.92 1.95
C ASP A 196 -11.20 6.42 1.70
N TYR A 197 -12.30 6.73 1.07
CA TYR A 197 -12.70 8.08 0.68
C TYR A 197 -13.71 8.66 1.65
N ALA A 198 -13.72 9.97 1.77
CA ALA A 198 -14.67 10.73 2.55
C ALA A 198 -15.01 12.06 1.86
N ASN A 199 -16.28 12.46 1.92
CA ASN A 199 -16.75 13.74 1.39
C ASN A 199 -16.38 13.96 -0.10
N GLY A 200 -16.48 12.91 -0.91
CA GLY A 200 -16.18 12.95 -2.35
C GLY A 200 -14.70 13.11 -2.68
N GLN A 201 -13.81 12.86 -1.73
CA GLN A 201 -12.36 13.00 -1.91
C GLN A 201 -11.63 11.79 -1.33
N ARG A 202 -10.39 11.58 -1.81
CA ARG A 202 -9.47 10.61 -1.20
C ARG A 202 -9.31 10.92 0.29
N GLY A 203 -9.47 9.90 1.11
CA GLY A 203 -9.22 9.93 2.54
C GLY A 203 -7.79 9.48 2.87
N GLY A 204 -7.68 8.31 3.46
CA GLY A 204 -6.43 7.75 3.94
C GLY A 204 -5.96 8.34 5.27
N PRO A 205 -4.82 7.89 5.79
CA PRO A 205 -4.36 8.29 7.12
C PRO A 205 -3.97 9.77 7.22
N VAL A 206 -3.72 10.42 6.09
CA VAL A 206 -3.34 11.85 6.05
C VAL A 206 -4.48 12.75 6.53
N THR A 207 -5.72 12.41 6.16
CA THR A 207 -6.91 13.22 6.48
C THR A 207 -7.43 12.97 7.89
N ASN A 208 -7.02 11.90 8.53
CA ASN A 208 -7.51 11.47 9.83
C ASN A 208 -6.38 11.36 10.88
N TYR A 209 -5.60 10.30 10.87
CA TYR A 209 -4.54 10.05 11.84
C TYR A 209 -3.52 11.18 11.92
N LEU A 210 -3.05 11.66 10.77
CA LEU A 210 -2.06 12.74 10.73
C LEU A 210 -2.65 14.05 11.27
N GLN A 211 -3.89 14.38 10.91
CA GLN A 211 -4.54 15.61 11.40
C GLN A 211 -4.74 15.58 12.92
N LEU A 212 -4.95 14.41 13.51
CA LEU A 212 -5.00 14.24 14.96
C LEU A 212 -3.61 14.41 15.59
N ALA A 213 -2.57 13.86 14.98
CA ALA A 213 -1.20 13.95 15.46
C ALA A 213 -0.68 15.41 15.42
N LEU A 214 -0.93 16.14 14.35
CA LEU A 214 -0.51 17.53 14.16
C LEU A 214 -1.05 18.51 15.22
N LYS A 215 -2.11 18.14 15.95
CA LYS A 215 -2.65 18.96 17.05
C LYS A 215 -1.89 18.79 18.36
N ARG A 216 -0.93 17.84 18.45
CA ARG A 216 -0.22 17.50 19.68
C ARG A 216 1.13 18.18 19.71
N SER A 217 1.49 18.79 20.85
CA SER A 217 2.77 19.49 21.04
C SER A 217 3.98 18.56 21.11
N ASN A 218 3.77 17.26 21.34
CA ASN A 218 4.80 16.24 21.39
C ASN A 218 4.97 15.47 20.07
N PHE A 219 4.38 15.98 18.98
CA PHE A 219 4.50 15.42 17.64
C PHE A 219 5.15 16.42 16.68
N HIS A 220 6.12 15.96 15.89
CA HIS A 220 6.72 16.73 14.81
C HIS A 220 6.75 15.90 13.52
N LEU A 221 6.36 16.51 12.40
CA LEU A 221 6.47 15.96 11.05
C LEU A 221 7.49 16.78 10.25
N GLN A 222 8.45 16.09 9.66
CA GLN A 222 9.39 16.71 8.74
C GLN A 222 9.42 15.97 7.40
N SER A 223 9.06 16.67 6.33
CA SER A 223 9.13 16.20 4.96
C SER A 223 10.40 16.67 4.25
N GLY A 224 10.74 16.05 3.12
CA GLY A 224 11.96 16.35 2.37
C GLY A 224 13.24 15.86 3.07
N VAL A 225 13.11 14.95 4.01
CA VAL A 225 14.21 14.38 4.80
C VAL A 225 14.36 12.90 4.50
N ARG A 226 15.39 12.55 3.75
CA ARG A 226 15.67 11.17 3.38
C ARG A 226 16.58 10.50 4.41
N VAL A 227 16.00 9.61 5.21
CA VAL A 227 16.80 8.74 6.09
C VAL A 227 17.58 7.74 5.24
N ILE A 228 18.86 7.58 5.54
CA ILE A 228 19.77 6.69 4.80
C ILE A 228 20.21 5.48 5.61
N ARG A 229 20.18 5.54 6.95
CA ARG A 229 20.48 4.41 7.84
C ARG A 229 20.03 4.70 9.28
N VAL A 230 19.90 3.64 10.06
CA VAL A 230 19.78 3.72 11.53
C VAL A 230 21.19 3.74 12.12
N GLU A 231 21.45 4.69 13.00
CA GLU A 231 22.65 4.71 13.81
C GLU A 231 22.45 3.84 15.05
N ARG A 232 23.43 2.98 15.35
CA ARG A 232 23.34 2.05 16.47
C ARG A 232 24.71 1.78 17.10
N HIS A 233 24.67 1.40 18.36
CA HIS A 233 25.81 0.86 19.07
C HIS A 233 25.47 -0.57 19.53
N GLY A 234 26.16 -1.54 18.98
CA GLY A 234 25.81 -2.95 19.15
C GLY A 234 24.38 -3.26 18.66
N ASP A 235 23.52 -3.71 19.57
CA ASP A 235 22.11 -4.08 19.31
C ASP A 235 21.10 -2.94 19.53
N THR A 236 21.57 -1.75 19.90
CA THR A 236 20.72 -0.62 20.33
C THR A 236 20.85 0.56 19.38
N ALA A 237 19.73 1.00 18.81
CA ALA A 237 19.68 2.23 18.00
C ALA A 237 19.87 3.44 18.90
N THR A 238 20.67 4.41 18.42
CA THR A 238 20.91 5.71 19.03
C THR A 238 20.25 6.85 18.25
N GLY A 239 19.79 6.58 17.03
CA GLY A 239 19.14 7.55 16.18
C GLY A 239 19.10 7.11 14.72
N VAL A 240 18.97 8.08 13.83
CA VAL A 240 19.02 7.88 12.38
C VAL A 240 19.94 8.92 11.74
N THR A 241 20.60 8.56 10.65
CA THR A 241 21.25 9.54 9.77
C THR A 241 20.38 9.78 8.55
N ALA A 242 20.15 11.06 8.28
CA ALA A 242 19.35 11.51 7.15
C ALA A 242 20.13 12.51 6.29
N LEU A 243 19.76 12.62 5.03
CA LEU A 243 20.19 13.69 4.14
C LEU A 243 19.27 14.88 4.33
N ILE A 244 19.80 15.97 4.88
CA ILE A 244 19.11 17.23 5.05
C ILE A 244 19.86 18.27 4.22
N ASN A 245 19.21 18.81 3.20
CA ASN A 245 19.86 19.71 2.23
C ASN A 245 21.17 19.14 1.63
N GLY A 246 21.22 17.83 1.43
CA GLY A 246 22.38 17.13 0.87
C GLY A 246 23.51 16.83 1.88
N VAL A 247 23.32 17.15 3.16
CA VAL A 247 24.29 16.90 4.23
C VAL A 247 23.82 15.75 5.12
N GLU A 248 24.69 14.78 5.37
CA GLU A 248 24.41 13.71 6.35
C GLU A 248 24.35 14.30 7.76
N THR A 249 23.19 14.15 8.38
CA THR A 249 22.90 14.70 9.70
C THR A 249 22.29 13.61 10.59
N THR A 250 22.81 13.47 11.80
CA THR A 250 22.31 12.49 12.78
C THR A 250 21.25 13.12 13.68
N ILE A 251 20.12 12.42 13.81
CA ILE A 251 19.01 12.79 14.70
C ILE A 251 18.90 11.69 15.76
N SER A 252 18.92 12.07 17.03
CA SER A 252 19.08 11.13 18.14
C SER A 252 17.76 10.75 18.80
N VAL A 253 17.68 9.50 19.29
CA VAL A 253 16.65 9.08 20.25
C VAL A 253 17.15 9.23 21.69
N THR A 254 16.21 9.32 22.65
CA THR A 254 16.53 9.23 24.08
C THR A 254 17.10 7.85 24.42
N SER A 255 17.68 7.69 25.61
CA SER A 255 18.23 6.40 26.06
C SER A 255 17.21 5.26 26.13
N SER A 256 15.93 5.57 26.26
CA SER A 256 14.80 4.63 26.19
C SER A 256 14.03 4.74 24.86
N GLY A 257 14.55 5.52 23.93
CA GLY A 257 13.90 5.79 22.64
C GLY A 257 14.02 4.62 21.66
N ARG A 258 13.32 4.75 20.55
CA ARG A 258 13.26 3.73 19.51
C ARG A 258 13.19 4.31 18.11
N VAL A 259 13.57 3.49 17.15
CA VAL A 259 13.42 3.79 15.72
C VAL A 259 12.40 2.81 15.13
N VAL A 260 11.40 3.32 14.41
CA VAL A 260 10.41 2.54 13.69
C VAL A 260 10.57 2.79 12.20
N LEU A 261 10.95 1.76 11.45
CA LEU A 261 11.04 1.81 9.99
C LEU A 261 9.66 1.53 9.40
N SER A 262 9.17 2.47 8.60
CA SER A 262 7.88 2.44 7.91
C SER A 262 8.02 2.90 6.45
N GLY A 263 9.17 2.62 5.85
CA GLY A 263 9.52 3.02 4.48
C GLY A 263 8.91 2.12 3.39
N GLY A 264 8.13 1.11 3.77
CA GLY A 264 7.52 0.14 2.86
C GLY A 264 8.42 -1.06 2.55
N ALA A 265 7.86 -2.04 1.83
CA ALA A 265 8.46 -3.36 1.65
C ALA A 265 9.79 -3.38 0.89
N ILE A 266 10.14 -2.33 0.17
CA ILE A 266 11.43 -2.21 -0.50
C ILE A 266 12.42 -1.40 0.35
N SER A 267 11.99 -0.26 0.92
CA SER A 267 12.90 0.66 1.60
C SER A 267 13.25 0.22 3.02
N SER A 268 12.31 -0.31 3.81
CA SER A 268 12.60 -0.71 5.19
C SER A 268 13.66 -1.79 5.30
N PRO A 269 13.61 -2.93 4.55
CA PRO A 269 14.70 -3.89 4.59
C PRO A 269 16.01 -3.31 4.03
N SER A 270 15.99 -2.44 3.03
CA SER A 270 17.20 -1.80 2.54
C SER A 270 17.84 -0.89 3.58
N LEU A 271 17.05 -0.11 4.34
CA LEU A 271 17.55 0.69 5.45
C LEU A 271 18.21 -0.18 6.54
N LEU A 272 17.67 -1.37 6.83
CA LEU A 272 18.33 -2.34 7.71
C LEU A 272 19.67 -2.78 7.14
N MET A 273 19.75 -3.10 5.85
CA MET A 273 21.01 -3.48 5.20
C MET A 273 22.06 -2.37 5.31
N TYR A 274 21.68 -1.11 5.04
CA TYR A 274 22.53 0.07 5.22
C TYR A 274 22.93 0.34 6.68
N SER A 275 22.20 -0.25 7.62
CA SER A 275 22.49 -0.17 9.07
C SER A 275 23.30 -1.37 9.57
N GLY A 276 23.85 -2.19 8.67
CA GLY A 276 24.63 -3.39 9.00
C GLY A 276 23.77 -4.53 9.54
N ILE A 277 22.49 -4.63 9.14
CA ILE A 277 21.56 -5.70 9.54
C ILE A 277 20.97 -6.31 8.27
N GLY A 278 21.35 -7.54 7.90
CA GLY A 278 20.87 -8.18 6.69
C GLY A 278 21.75 -9.35 6.25
N PRO A 279 21.63 -9.81 4.99
CA PRO A 279 22.49 -10.85 4.45
C PRO A 279 23.97 -10.43 4.50
N ALA A 280 24.84 -11.31 5.00
CA ALA A 280 26.24 -11.02 5.23
C ALA A 280 26.99 -10.52 3.98
N GLU A 281 26.67 -11.08 2.81
CA GLU A 281 27.25 -10.65 1.52
C GLU A 281 26.87 -9.19 1.20
N THR A 282 25.60 -8.83 1.37
CA THR A 282 25.11 -7.47 1.11
C THR A 282 25.78 -6.47 2.05
N ILE A 283 25.88 -6.80 3.35
CA ILE A 283 26.56 -5.94 4.32
C ILE A 283 28.02 -5.77 3.95
N SER A 284 28.72 -6.85 3.55
CA SER A 284 30.12 -6.79 3.12
C SER A 284 30.33 -5.88 1.90
N ARG A 285 29.43 -5.94 0.91
CA ARG A 285 29.45 -5.05 -0.26
C ARG A 285 29.24 -3.58 0.14
N LEU A 286 28.28 -3.31 1.02
CA LEU A 286 28.00 -1.96 1.53
C LEU A 286 29.19 -1.41 2.32
N SER A 287 29.82 -2.23 3.16
CA SER A 287 31.02 -1.86 3.92
C SER A 287 32.18 -1.52 3.00
N ALA A 288 32.48 -2.38 2.03
CA ALA A 288 33.55 -2.15 1.05
C ALA A 288 33.35 -0.86 0.23
N ALA A 289 32.09 -0.48 0.00
CA ALA A 289 31.72 0.77 -0.69
C ALA A 289 31.64 2.00 0.23
N GLY A 290 31.93 1.85 1.53
CA GLY A 290 31.86 2.96 2.50
C GLY A 290 30.43 3.48 2.72
N LYS A 291 29.40 2.61 2.58
CA LYS A 291 27.99 2.96 2.70
C LYS A 291 27.41 2.73 4.09
N LEU A 292 28.08 1.98 4.95
CA LEU A 292 27.71 1.80 6.35
C LEU A 292 28.16 2.98 7.19
N SER A 293 27.59 3.11 8.41
CA SER A 293 28.13 4.05 9.41
C SER A 293 29.63 3.77 9.68
N LYS A 294 30.42 4.81 9.80
CA LYS A 294 31.85 4.70 10.11
C LYS A 294 32.13 4.12 11.50
N ASP A 295 31.14 4.22 12.38
CA ASP A 295 31.22 3.72 13.76
C ASP A 295 30.90 2.23 13.87
N LEU A 296 30.36 1.61 12.79
CA LEU A 296 30.08 0.17 12.74
C LEU A 296 31.32 -0.62 12.29
N THR A 297 31.76 -1.52 13.16
CA THR A 297 32.78 -2.53 12.82
C THR A 297 32.13 -3.84 12.38
N SER A 298 32.91 -4.76 11.82
CA SER A 298 32.37 -6.07 11.41
C SER A 298 31.81 -6.91 12.58
N SER A 299 32.24 -6.64 13.81
CA SER A 299 31.69 -7.29 15.01
C SER A 299 30.27 -6.80 15.37
N ASP A 300 29.89 -5.63 14.86
CA ASP A 300 28.55 -5.06 15.09
C ASP A 300 27.53 -5.50 14.03
N TRP A 301 27.96 -6.19 12.97
CA TRP A 301 27.04 -6.64 11.93
C TRP A 301 26.11 -7.72 12.45
N ILE A 302 24.84 -7.59 12.09
CA ILE A 302 23.81 -8.60 12.40
C ILE A 302 23.49 -9.36 11.12
N ASN A 303 24.02 -10.58 11.00
CA ASN A 303 23.69 -11.44 9.87
C ASN A 303 22.25 -11.93 9.99
N SER A 304 21.38 -11.41 9.16
CA SER A 304 19.96 -11.73 9.11
C SER A 304 19.51 -11.97 7.67
N PRO A 305 19.61 -13.22 7.17
CA PRO A 305 19.20 -13.56 5.80
C PRO A 305 17.72 -13.31 5.51
N SER A 306 16.89 -13.18 6.55
CA SER A 306 15.46 -12.89 6.42
C SER A 306 15.15 -11.42 6.09
N VAL A 307 16.10 -10.51 6.23
CA VAL A 307 15.95 -9.11 5.80
C VAL A 307 15.97 -9.05 4.28
N GLY A 308 14.90 -8.58 3.70
CA GLY A 308 14.67 -8.52 2.27
C GLY A 308 14.14 -9.81 1.64
N ALA A 309 14.15 -10.94 2.35
CA ALA A 309 13.71 -12.21 1.81
C ALA A 309 12.18 -12.37 1.86
N GLY A 310 11.62 -13.12 0.90
CA GLY A 310 10.18 -13.41 0.84
C GLY A 310 9.37 -12.24 0.27
N LEU A 311 10.00 -11.30 -0.42
CA LEU A 311 9.29 -10.20 -1.10
C LEU A 311 8.20 -10.75 -2.00
N PHE A 312 7.01 -10.22 -1.85
CA PHE A 312 5.82 -10.59 -2.60
C PHE A 312 5.19 -9.37 -3.27
N ASP A 313 4.63 -9.58 -4.45
CA ASP A 313 3.66 -8.72 -5.11
C ASP A 313 2.65 -9.58 -5.85
N ASN A 314 1.47 -9.06 -6.13
CA ASN A 314 0.44 -9.77 -6.88
C ASN A 314 0.79 -9.77 -8.38
N PRO A 315 0.95 -10.94 -9.03
CA PRO A 315 1.14 -11.00 -10.47
C PRO A 315 -0.15 -10.63 -11.20
N ASN A 316 -0.17 -9.51 -11.92
CA ASN A 316 -1.36 -8.96 -12.55
C ASN A 316 -1.42 -9.25 -14.05
N THR A 317 -2.64 -9.45 -14.54
CA THR A 317 -2.97 -9.51 -15.96
C THR A 317 -4.16 -8.61 -16.25
N PHE A 318 -4.01 -7.71 -17.21
CA PHE A 318 -5.10 -6.91 -17.77
C PHE A 318 -5.80 -7.69 -18.86
N ILE A 319 -7.12 -7.83 -18.76
CA ILE A 319 -7.98 -8.46 -19.73
C ILE A 319 -8.99 -7.44 -20.22
N GLU A 320 -8.96 -7.16 -21.50
CA GLU A 320 -9.81 -6.18 -22.12
C GLU A 320 -11.13 -6.82 -22.55
N LEU A 321 -12.24 -6.34 -22.01
CA LEU A 321 -13.58 -6.87 -22.27
C LEU A 321 -14.41 -5.84 -23.02
N GLU A 322 -14.89 -6.21 -24.23
CA GLU A 322 -15.77 -5.36 -25.05
C GLU A 322 -17.20 -5.86 -25.01
N GLY A 323 -18.16 -4.95 -24.97
CA GLY A 323 -19.58 -5.28 -25.02
C GLY A 323 -20.45 -4.09 -25.39
N ASP A 324 -21.59 -4.35 -26.08
CA ASP A 324 -22.51 -3.28 -26.51
C ASP A 324 -23.21 -2.56 -25.35
N SER A 325 -23.28 -3.19 -24.17
CA SER A 325 -23.83 -2.59 -22.96
C SER A 325 -22.84 -1.70 -22.22
N ILE A 326 -21.57 -1.70 -22.61
CA ILE A 326 -20.51 -0.92 -21.98
C ILE A 326 -20.55 0.53 -22.49
N GLN A 327 -20.39 1.46 -21.56
CA GLN A 327 -20.12 2.86 -21.81
C GLN A 327 -18.84 3.22 -21.06
N SER A 328 -17.73 3.14 -21.77
CA SER A 328 -16.41 3.38 -21.18
C SER A 328 -16.22 4.84 -20.85
N TYR A 329 -15.47 5.10 -19.79
CA TYR A 329 -15.08 6.44 -19.40
C TYR A 329 -13.58 6.51 -19.15
N THR A 330 -12.89 7.28 -19.97
CA THR A 330 -11.45 7.49 -19.82
C THR A 330 -11.20 8.79 -19.06
N TYR A 331 -10.51 8.69 -17.94
CA TYR A 331 -10.13 9.86 -17.15
C TYR A 331 -9.08 10.71 -17.87
N SER A 332 -9.30 12.01 -17.90
CA SER A 332 -8.33 12.99 -18.38
C SER A 332 -8.09 14.05 -17.30
N TYR A 333 -7.05 13.86 -16.51
CA TYR A 333 -6.70 14.82 -15.45
C TYR A 333 -6.10 16.11 -15.99
N ALA A 334 -5.44 16.07 -17.16
CA ALA A 334 -4.89 17.28 -17.80
C ALA A 334 -5.96 18.13 -18.47
N SER A 335 -7.04 17.50 -18.98
CA SER A 335 -8.12 18.18 -19.70
C SER A 335 -9.45 17.45 -19.43
N PRO A 336 -10.01 17.60 -18.22
CA PRO A 336 -11.25 16.93 -17.87
C PRO A 336 -12.44 17.48 -18.65
N PRO A 337 -13.51 16.69 -18.87
CA PRO A 337 -14.79 17.22 -19.33
C PRO A 337 -15.25 18.34 -18.39
N ALA A 338 -15.61 19.49 -18.94
CA ALA A 338 -15.92 20.69 -18.14
C ALA A 338 -17.08 20.47 -17.14
N GLY A 339 -18.08 19.64 -17.52
CA GLY A 339 -19.18 19.26 -16.64
C GLY A 339 -18.72 18.46 -15.43
N ASP A 340 -17.85 17.47 -15.65
CA ASP A 340 -17.34 16.58 -14.60
C ASP A 340 -16.39 17.33 -13.64
N ALA A 341 -15.52 18.18 -14.19
CA ALA A 341 -14.67 19.06 -13.40
C ALA A 341 -15.53 20.00 -12.51
N SER A 342 -16.59 20.57 -13.07
CA SER A 342 -17.53 21.43 -12.33
C SER A 342 -18.27 20.69 -11.21
N LEU A 343 -18.74 19.47 -11.48
CA LEU A 343 -19.37 18.61 -10.46
C LEU A 343 -18.40 18.34 -9.31
N TYR A 344 -17.16 17.97 -9.63
CA TYR A 344 -16.15 17.66 -8.62
C TYR A 344 -15.78 18.90 -7.79
N LEU A 345 -15.49 20.03 -8.44
CA LEU A 345 -15.04 21.24 -7.74
C LEU A 345 -16.13 21.88 -6.88
N ASN A 346 -17.37 21.91 -7.36
CA ASN A 346 -18.46 22.64 -6.71
C ASN A 346 -19.25 21.79 -5.71
N SER A 347 -19.38 20.48 -5.93
CA SER A 347 -20.23 19.62 -5.11
C SER A 347 -19.56 18.30 -4.67
N ARG A 348 -18.28 18.09 -4.97
CA ARG A 348 -17.61 16.81 -4.69
C ARG A 348 -18.42 15.61 -5.19
N SER A 349 -18.94 15.74 -6.41
CA SER A 349 -19.77 14.74 -7.08
C SER A 349 -19.20 14.40 -8.45
N GLY A 350 -19.73 13.36 -9.09
CA GLY A 350 -19.32 12.97 -10.44
C GLY A 350 -18.20 11.94 -10.50
N PRO A 351 -17.71 11.64 -11.72
CA PRO A 351 -16.70 10.61 -11.96
C PRO A 351 -15.39 10.79 -11.18
N TYR A 352 -14.96 12.03 -10.95
CA TYR A 352 -13.69 12.32 -10.26
C TYR A 352 -13.71 12.09 -8.75
N THR A 353 -14.82 11.57 -8.19
CA THR A 353 -14.91 11.23 -6.76
C THR A 353 -14.38 9.85 -6.41
N PHE A 354 -13.94 9.05 -7.40
CA PHE A 354 -13.34 7.73 -7.20
C PHE A 354 -12.31 7.43 -8.30
N ALA A 355 -11.65 6.27 -8.22
CA ALA A 355 -10.46 6.00 -9.02
C ALA A 355 -10.69 4.97 -10.13
N SER A 356 -11.84 4.99 -10.79
CA SER A 356 -12.23 4.15 -11.94
C SER A 356 -12.78 2.75 -11.65
N GLU A 357 -12.40 2.11 -10.57
CA GLU A 357 -12.87 0.76 -10.26
C GLU A 357 -14.37 0.74 -9.96
N THR A 358 -15.13 -0.04 -10.72
CA THR A 358 -16.59 -0.10 -10.64
C THR A 358 -17.11 -1.34 -9.93
N SER A 359 -16.32 -2.41 -9.94
CA SER A 359 -16.65 -3.68 -9.27
C SER A 359 -15.42 -4.49 -8.92
N VAL A 360 -15.59 -5.39 -7.97
CA VAL A 360 -14.56 -6.32 -7.47
C VAL A 360 -15.16 -7.69 -7.25
N PHE A 361 -14.34 -8.73 -7.35
CA PHE A 361 -14.78 -10.09 -7.07
C PHE A 361 -13.61 -10.97 -6.65
N TRP A 362 -13.92 -12.03 -5.91
CA TRP A 362 -12.95 -13.02 -5.43
C TRP A 362 -13.43 -14.44 -5.64
N THR A 363 -12.46 -15.33 -5.74
CA THR A 363 -12.66 -16.77 -5.54
C THR A 363 -11.43 -17.37 -4.88
N THR A 364 -11.54 -18.64 -4.50
CA THR A 364 -10.45 -19.43 -3.94
C THR A 364 -10.31 -20.74 -4.69
N ILE A 365 -9.07 -21.24 -4.78
CA ILE A 365 -8.77 -22.58 -5.30
C ILE A 365 -8.15 -23.40 -4.17
N PRO A 366 -8.87 -24.41 -3.64
CA PRO A 366 -8.29 -25.34 -2.67
C PRO A 366 -7.40 -26.36 -3.39
N HIS A 367 -6.33 -26.80 -2.72
CA HIS A 367 -5.39 -27.81 -3.18
C HIS A 367 -5.42 -29.06 -2.30
N ASP A 368 -4.96 -30.19 -2.83
CA ASP A 368 -4.93 -31.48 -2.13
C ASP A 368 -4.01 -31.47 -0.88
N ASP A 369 -3.03 -30.57 -0.85
CA ASP A 369 -2.13 -30.36 0.31
C ASP A 369 -2.77 -29.53 1.42
N GLY A 370 -4.03 -29.13 1.28
CA GLY A 370 -4.78 -28.30 2.22
C GLY A 370 -4.52 -26.80 2.10
N SER A 371 -3.61 -26.38 1.22
CA SER A 371 -3.40 -24.95 0.95
C SER A 371 -4.53 -24.37 0.09
N ILE A 372 -4.70 -23.07 0.11
CA ILE A 372 -5.74 -22.35 -0.64
C ILE A 372 -5.10 -21.16 -1.34
N ALA A 373 -5.25 -21.07 -2.66
CA ALA A 373 -4.89 -19.89 -3.42
C ALA A 373 -6.07 -18.92 -3.48
N GLY A 374 -5.85 -17.67 -3.09
CA GLY A 374 -6.80 -16.57 -3.24
C GLY A 374 -6.62 -15.88 -4.60
N LEU A 375 -7.73 -15.54 -5.25
CA LEU A 375 -7.74 -14.88 -6.54
C LEU A 375 -8.72 -13.72 -6.54
N GLN A 376 -8.34 -12.61 -7.14
CA GLN A 376 -9.12 -11.37 -7.18
C GLN A 376 -9.24 -10.85 -8.61
N GLY A 377 -10.39 -10.25 -8.91
CA GLY A 377 -10.58 -9.40 -10.08
C GLY A 377 -11.12 -8.03 -9.70
N THR A 378 -10.64 -6.98 -10.36
CA THR A 378 -11.20 -5.62 -10.30
C THR A 378 -11.53 -5.15 -11.70
N ILE A 379 -12.58 -4.34 -11.86
CA ILE A 379 -13.04 -3.87 -13.16
C ILE A 379 -13.02 -2.36 -13.20
N ASP A 380 -12.24 -1.83 -14.14
CA ASP A 380 -12.12 -0.41 -14.42
C ASP A 380 -13.22 0.08 -15.37
N SER A 381 -13.49 1.37 -15.35
CA SER A 381 -14.52 2.01 -16.19
C SER A 381 -14.09 2.22 -17.64
N SER A 382 -12.85 1.94 -18.01
CA SER A 382 -12.32 2.11 -19.38
C SER A 382 -11.45 0.93 -19.81
N GLY A 383 -11.22 0.79 -21.11
CA GLY A 383 -10.18 -0.07 -21.66
C GLY A 383 -8.80 0.53 -21.48
N TYR A 384 -7.76 -0.31 -21.57
CA TYR A 384 -6.36 0.04 -21.41
C TYR A 384 -5.60 -0.05 -22.74
N ALA A 385 -4.61 0.80 -22.92
CA ALA A 385 -3.69 0.84 -24.06
C ALA A 385 -4.40 0.81 -25.44
N ASP A 386 -4.20 -0.23 -26.23
CA ASP A 386 -4.74 -0.36 -27.60
C ASP A 386 -6.27 -0.53 -27.63
N PHE A 387 -6.89 -0.83 -26.51
CA PHE A 387 -8.34 -1.08 -26.40
C PHE A 387 -9.10 0.07 -25.72
N ASN A 388 -8.49 1.26 -25.62
CA ASN A 388 -9.13 2.44 -25.06
C ASN A 388 -10.14 3.01 -26.06
N ASN A 389 -11.36 2.52 -26.00
CA ASN A 389 -12.51 2.96 -26.81
C ASN A 389 -13.77 3.12 -25.92
N ASN A 390 -14.92 3.41 -26.52
CA ASN A 390 -16.16 3.70 -25.78
C ASN A 390 -16.97 2.47 -25.36
N LYS A 391 -16.50 1.24 -25.65
CA LYS A 391 -17.20 -0.04 -25.38
C LYS A 391 -16.34 -1.07 -24.65
N THR A 392 -15.16 -0.71 -24.20
CA THR A 392 -14.20 -1.61 -23.56
C THR A 392 -13.96 -1.22 -22.10
N ILE A 393 -13.91 -2.20 -21.24
CA ILE A 393 -13.49 -2.10 -19.83
C ILE A 393 -12.30 -3.01 -19.59
N THR A 394 -11.45 -2.64 -18.64
CA THR A 394 -10.32 -3.46 -18.22
C THR A 394 -10.67 -4.27 -16.98
N LEU A 395 -10.45 -5.56 -17.06
CA LEU A 395 -10.46 -6.48 -15.95
C LEU A 395 -9.00 -6.70 -15.50
N ASN A 396 -8.69 -6.33 -14.26
CA ASN A 396 -7.45 -6.67 -13.60
C ASN A 396 -7.63 -8.00 -12.87
N VAL A 397 -6.84 -9.01 -13.22
CA VAL A 397 -6.85 -10.33 -12.56
C VAL A 397 -5.50 -10.58 -11.92
N TYR A 398 -5.51 -10.98 -10.67
CA TYR A 398 -4.29 -11.34 -9.95
C TYR A 398 -4.53 -12.38 -8.85
N GLY A 399 -3.47 -13.14 -8.57
CA GLY A 399 -3.43 -14.00 -7.40
C GLY A 399 -3.12 -13.20 -6.14
N THR A 400 -3.65 -13.63 -4.99
CA THR A 400 -3.54 -12.90 -3.72
C THR A 400 -2.85 -13.74 -2.64
N SER A 401 -3.55 -14.20 -1.61
CA SER A 401 -2.97 -15.08 -0.58
C SER A 401 -2.70 -16.48 -1.12
N GLY A 402 -1.82 -17.21 -0.46
CA GLY A 402 -1.53 -18.62 -0.75
C GLY A 402 -0.68 -18.89 -2.00
N LEU A 403 -0.24 -17.85 -2.73
CA LEU A 403 0.75 -17.99 -3.79
C LEU A 403 2.12 -18.36 -3.22
N LEU A 404 2.91 -19.08 -4.01
CA LEU A 404 4.20 -19.64 -3.61
C LEU A 404 5.41 -18.88 -4.15
N SER A 405 5.24 -18.13 -5.22
CA SER A 405 6.31 -17.32 -5.81
C SER A 405 6.66 -16.15 -4.89
N THR A 406 7.94 -16.04 -4.56
CA THR A 406 8.48 -14.92 -3.80
C THR A 406 9.86 -14.56 -4.34
N GLY A 407 10.23 -13.31 -4.09
CA GLY A 407 11.57 -12.79 -4.41
C GLY A 407 12.29 -12.28 -3.17
N SER A 408 13.20 -11.36 -3.42
CA SER A 408 13.96 -10.67 -2.39
C SER A 408 14.14 -9.20 -2.77
N VAL A 409 14.31 -8.35 -1.78
CA VAL A 409 14.85 -7.02 -1.97
C VAL A 409 16.35 -7.16 -2.20
N ILE A 410 16.82 -6.73 -3.35
CA ILE A 410 18.23 -6.73 -3.73
C ILE A 410 18.73 -5.29 -3.91
N LEU A 411 20.03 -5.08 -3.71
CA LEU A 411 20.70 -3.84 -4.06
C LEU A 411 21.46 -4.06 -5.37
N ASP A 412 21.17 -3.25 -6.38
CA ASP A 412 21.87 -3.32 -7.67
C ASP A 412 23.35 -2.93 -7.56
N GLN A 413 24.05 -2.78 -8.70
CA GLN A 413 25.45 -2.36 -8.72
C GLN A 413 25.68 -0.93 -8.21
N ASN A 414 24.65 -0.08 -8.23
CA ASN A 414 24.65 1.29 -7.71
C ASN A 414 24.11 1.38 -6.29
N PHE A 415 23.81 0.22 -5.67
CA PHE A 415 23.17 0.10 -4.36
C PHE A 415 21.74 0.64 -4.32
N ILE A 416 21.03 0.71 -5.45
CA ILE A 416 19.63 1.08 -5.51
C ILE A 416 18.79 -0.17 -5.17
N PRO A 417 17.87 -0.11 -4.20
CA PRO A 417 17.04 -1.25 -3.85
C PRO A 417 15.96 -1.51 -4.90
N GLY A 418 15.64 -2.78 -5.10
CA GLY A 418 14.58 -3.22 -5.99
C GLY A 418 14.23 -4.69 -5.78
N PRO A 419 13.20 -5.19 -6.47
CA PRO A 419 12.84 -6.59 -6.43
C PRO A 419 13.81 -7.46 -7.25
N SER A 420 14.01 -8.71 -6.81
CA SER A 420 14.65 -9.74 -7.64
C SER A 420 13.69 -10.24 -8.74
N ASP A 421 14.23 -10.88 -9.76
CA ASP A 421 13.44 -11.39 -10.90
C ASP A 421 12.52 -12.59 -10.55
N THR A 422 12.62 -13.14 -9.33
CA THR A 422 11.88 -14.34 -8.90
C THR A 422 10.52 -14.04 -8.28
N VAL A 423 10.12 -12.79 -8.17
CA VAL A 423 8.85 -12.40 -7.51
C VAL A 423 7.63 -13.01 -8.19
N TYR A 424 7.61 -13.08 -9.53
CA TYR A 424 6.46 -13.56 -10.28
C TYR A 424 6.71 -14.91 -10.93
N TYR A 425 5.77 -15.84 -10.76
CA TYR A 425 5.72 -17.13 -11.44
C TYR A 425 7.00 -18.00 -11.32
N SER A 426 7.77 -17.80 -10.24
CA SER A 426 8.92 -18.68 -9.94
C SER A 426 8.46 -20.08 -9.50
N ASN A 427 7.23 -20.19 -9.01
CA ASN A 427 6.54 -21.46 -8.77
C ASN A 427 5.44 -21.66 -9.83
N PRO A 428 5.44 -22.78 -10.59
CA PRO A 428 4.46 -23.03 -11.66
C PRO A 428 3.00 -23.09 -11.18
N ARG A 429 2.76 -23.49 -9.92
CA ARG A 429 1.39 -23.57 -9.36
C ARG A 429 0.67 -22.24 -9.42
N ASP A 430 1.36 -21.13 -9.21
CA ASP A 430 0.75 -19.80 -9.23
C ASP A 430 0.20 -19.45 -10.61
N ALA A 431 0.93 -19.82 -11.69
CA ALA A 431 0.46 -19.64 -13.05
C ALA A 431 -0.72 -20.55 -13.39
N GLN A 432 -0.70 -21.80 -12.88
CA GLN A 432 -1.80 -22.75 -13.05
C GLN A 432 -3.08 -22.26 -12.36
N ASP A 433 -2.99 -21.75 -11.15
CA ASP A 433 -4.14 -21.22 -10.41
C ASP A 433 -4.74 -20.00 -11.09
N ILE A 434 -3.91 -19.02 -11.45
CA ILE A 434 -4.39 -17.80 -12.11
C ILE A 434 -4.96 -18.09 -13.50
N SER A 435 -4.31 -18.95 -14.28
CA SER A 435 -4.83 -19.34 -15.60
C SER A 435 -6.14 -20.11 -15.51
N LYS A 436 -6.27 -20.99 -14.50
CA LYS A 436 -7.54 -21.67 -14.22
C LYS A 436 -8.64 -20.69 -13.87
N PHE A 437 -8.36 -19.73 -13.02
CA PHE A 437 -9.33 -18.68 -12.66
C PHE A 437 -9.81 -17.91 -13.89
N ILE A 438 -8.88 -17.45 -14.74
CA ILE A 438 -9.22 -16.75 -15.98
C ILE A 438 -10.06 -17.66 -16.90
N TYR A 439 -9.67 -18.91 -17.05
CA TYR A 439 -10.41 -19.88 -17.84
C TYR A 439 -11.86 -20.05 -17.32
N ASP A 440 -12.01 -20.22 -16.01
CA ASP A 440 -13.32 -20.43 -15.38
C ASP A 440 -14.24 -19.20 -15.55
N ILE A 441 -13.73 -18.00 -15.34
CA ILE A 441 -14.55 -16.79 -15.50
C ILE A 441 -14.91 -16.48 -16.96
N PHE A 442 -14.10 -16.89 -17.92
CA PHE A 442 -14.41 -16.74 -19.35
C PHE A 442 -15.64 -17.51 -19.79
N GLN A 443 -16.00 -18.61 -19.10
CA GLN A 443 -17.17 -19.40 -19.45
C GLN A 443 -18.49 -18.62 -19.35
N GLY A 444 -18.56 -17.60 -18.52
CA GLY A 444 -19.76 -16.77 -18.36
C GLY A 444 -19.85 -15.56 -19.28
N LEU A 445 -18.75 -15.14 -19.93
CA LEU A 445 -18.71 -13.93 -20.75
C LEU A 445 -19.76 -13.86 -21.86
N PRO A 446 -20.02 -14.94 -22.65
CA PRO A 446 -20.99 -14.88 -23.75
C PRO A 446 -22.42 -14.56 -23.27
N ALA A 447 -22.84 -15.10 -22.11
CA ALA A 447 -24.18 -14.85 -21.54
C ALA A 447 -24.38 -13.37 -21.16
N ALA A 448 -23.30 -12.65 -20.85
CA ALA A 448 -23.32 -11.22 -20.58
C ALA A 448 -23.13 -10.35 -21.85
N GLY A 449 -22.87 -10.93 -23.00
CA GLY A 449 -22.56 -10.21 -24.23
C GLY A 449 -21.19 -9.53 -24.18
N LEU A 450 -20.25 -10.10 -23.40
CA LEU A 450 -18.88 -9.63 -23.29
C LEU A 450 -17.94 -10.50 -24.12
N THR A 451 -16.96 -9.86 -24.76
CA THR A 451 -15.94 -10.53 -25.58
C THR A 451 -14.56 -10.07 -25.14
N PRO A 452 -13.65 -10.97 -24.74
CA PRO A 452 -12.28 -10.61 -24.44
C PRO A 452 -11.53 -10.28 -25.75
N LYS A 453 -10.66 -9.27 -25.69
CA LYS A 453 -10.00 -8.69 -26.88
C LYS A 453 -8.53 -9.09 -27.00
N ASN A 454 -7.82 -9.22 -25.90
CA ASN A 454 -6.39 -9.53 -25.89
C ASN A 454 -6.07 -11.00 -25.57
N ILE A 455 -7.07 -11.76 -25.12
CA ILE A 455 -6.99 -13.23 -24.96
C ILE A 455 -8.18 -13.84 -25.74
N PRO A 456 -7.98 -14.85 -26.61
CA PRO A 456 -9.09 -15.46 -27.31
C PRO A 456 -10.14 -16.07 -26.37
N GLN A 457 -11.43 -15.86 -26.66
CA GLN A 457 -12.55 -16.38 -25.84
C GLN A 457 -12.49 -17.90 -25.62
N ASN A 458 -11.98 -18.63 -26.61
CA ASN A 458 -11.86 -20.10 -26.60
C ASN A 458 -10.44 -20.57 -26.26
N ALA A 459 -9.59 -19.71 -25.69
CA ALA A 459 -8.26 -20.10 -25.27
C ALA A 459 -8.33 -21.24 -24.24
N SER A 460 -7.47 -22.24 -24.40
CA SER A 460 -7.31 -23.28 -23.38
C SER A 460 -6.63 -22.70 -22.13
N GLN A 461 -6.76 -23.39 -21.00
CA GLN A 461 -6.03 -22.99 -19.80
C GLN A 461 -4.51 -22.88 -20.06
N ALA A 462 -3.94 -23.80 -20.83
CA ALA A 462 -2.52 -23.77 -21.19
C ALA A 462 -2.14 -22.55 -22.05
N ASP A 463 -3.01 -22.11 -22.98
CA ASP A 463 -2.78 -20.87 -23.74
C ASP A 463 -2.82 -19.64 -22.83
N ILE A 464 -3.74 -19.61 -21.87
CA ILE A 464 -3.85 -18.55 -20.87
C ILE A 464 -2.61 -18.53 -19.96
N GLU A 465 -2.16 -19.69 -19.47
CA GLU A 465 -0.95 -19.83 -18.66
C GLU A 465 0.27 -19.28 -19.40
N LYS A 466 0.44 -19.64 -20.68
CA LYS A 466 1.49 -19.09 -21.53
C LYS A 466 1.36 -17.58 -21.69
N TYR A 467 0.15 -17.06 -21.87
CA TYR A 467 -0.11 -15.64 -22.02
C TYR A 467 0.30 -14.86 -20.77
N ILE A 468 -0.17 -15.27 -19.60
CA ILE A 468 0.08 -14.54 -18.34
C ILE A 468 1.55 -14.60 -17.88
N THR A 469 2.28 -15.65 -18.29
CA THR A 469 3.71 -15.79 -17.98
C THR A 469 4.64 -15.15 -19.01
N THR A 470 4.10 -14.68 -20.14
CA THR A 470 4.87 -13.96 -21.17
C THR A 470 4.76 -12.45 -20.95
N ALA A 471 5.88 -11.80 -20.73
CA ALA A 471 5.91 -10.36 -20.48
C ALA A 471 5.33 -9.56 -21.65
N SER A 472 4.36 -8.68 -21.36
CA SER A 472 3.72 -7.78 -22.31
C SER A 472 3.18 -6.55 -21.58
N ALA A 473 2.57 -5.61 -22.31
CA ALA A 473 1.84 -4.49 -21.70
C ALA A 473 0.64 -4.95 -20.84
N TYR A 474 0.12 -6.17 -21.08
CA TYR A 474 -1.08 -6.70 -20.44
C TYR A 474 -0.80 -7.83 -19.43
N ALA A 475 0.38 -8.47 -19.47
CA ALA A 475 0.70 -9.63 -18.63
C ALA A 475 2.04 -9.44 -17.90
N ARG A 476 2.19 -10.07 -16.72
CA ARG A 476 3.30 -9.89 -15.77
C ARG A 476 3.43 -8.43 -15.28
N GLY A 477 2.31 -7.71 -15.25
CA GLY A 477 2.26 -6.38 -14.68
C GLY A 477 2.44 -6.43 -13.16
N MET A 478 3.08 -5.40 -12.62
CA MET A 478 3.16 -5.16 -11.18
C MET A 478 1.85 -4.51 -10.70
N VAL A 479 1.27 -5.02 -9.61
CA VAL A 479 0.20 -4.31 -8.89
C VAL A 479 0.79 -3.27 -7.94
N ASN A 480 2.05 -3.45 -7.57
CA ASN A 480 2.77 -2.66 -6.55
C ASN A 480 2.18 -2.84 -5.13
N HIS A 481 1.68 -4.01 -4.84
CA HIS A 481 1.29 -4.46 -3.51
C HIS A 481 2.47 -5.08 -2.74
N TRP A 482 3.65 -4.50 -2.89
CA TRP A 482 4.88 -4.99 -2.28
C TRP A 482 4.72 -5.26 -0.79
N SER A 483 5.03 -6.50 -0.36
CA SER A 483 4.89 -6.96 1.03
C SER A 483 5.92 -8.03 1.39
N SER A 484 5.89 -8.49 2.63
CA SER A 484 6.51 -9.74 3.09
C SER A 484 8.04 -9.77 3.19
N SER A 485 8.75 -8.71 2.89
CA SER A 485 10.22 -8.67 2.82
C SER A 485 10.94 -8.56 4.18
N CYS A 486 10.18 -8.45 5.28
CA CYS A 486 10.69 -8.45 6.65
C CYS A 486 9.65 -9.05 7.62
N ARG A 487 9.16 -10.24 7.32
CA ARG A 487 7.96 -10.86 7.93
C ARG A 487 8.08 -11.03 9.44
N LEU A 488 6.92 -10.89 10.11
CA LEU A 488 6.70 -11.30 11.50
C LEU A 488 7.14 -12.75 11.72
N GLY A 489 7.82 -12.98 12.84
CA GLY A 489 8.37 -14.30 13.19
C GLY A 489 9.69 -14.65 12.50
N SER A 490 10.09 -13.98 11.43
CA SER A 490 11.36 -14.25 10.73
C SER A 490 12.37 -13.09 10.81
N CYS A 491 12.09 -11.95 10.23
CA CYS A 491 12.93 -10.75 10.25
C CYS A 491 12.69 -9.93 11.53
N VAL A 492 11.44 -9.75 11.90
CA VAL A 492 11.05 -9.15 13.17
C VAL A 492 10.40 -10.20 14.08
N ASP A 493 10.43 -9.94 15.38
CA ASP A 493 9.70 -10.75 16.36
C ASP A 493 8.20 -10.38 16.39
N ILE A 494 7.45 -11.00 17.29
CA ILE A 494 6.00 -10.74 17.44
C ILE A 494 5.69 -9.32 17.94
N ASN A 495 6.65 -8.59 18.50
CA ASN A 495 6.55 -7.21 18.94
C ASN A 495 7.07 -6.23 17.87
N THR A 496 7.26 -6.70 16.65
CA THR A 496 7.83 -5.96 15.51
C THR A 496 9.30 -5.54 15.68
N THR A 497 9.98 -5.98 16.72
CA THR A 497 11.40 -5.68 16.95
C THR A 497 12.26 -6.46 15.96
N VAL A 498 13.18 -5.79 15.28
CA VAL A 498 14.15 -6.44 14.39
C VAL A 498 15.01 -7.42 15.20
N LYS A 499 15.03 -8.68 14.78
CA LYS A 499 15.77 -9.73 15.48
C LYS A 499 17.26 -9.38 15.61
N GLY A 500 17.78 -9.52 16.82
CA GLY A 500 19.15 -9.13 17.16
C GLY A 500 19.30 -7.67 17.59
N THR A 501 18.20 -6.92 17.67
CA THR A 501 18.19 -5.55 18.19
C THR A 501 17.23 -5.38 19.36
N LYS A 502 17.30 -4.24 20.06
CA LYS A 502 16.46 -3.95 21.23
C LYS A 502 15.34 -2.96 20.96
N ASN A 503 15.57 -1.98 20.10
CA ASN A 503 14.70 -0.81 19.93
C ASN A 503 14.57 -0.34 18.48
N ILE A 504 14.88 -1.23 17.52
CA ILE A 504 14.59 -1.03 16.11
C ILE A 504 13.36 -1.86 15.77
N HIS A 505 12.33 -1.21 15.25
CA HIS A 505 11.09 -1.85 14.83
C HIS A 505 10.89 -1.69 13.32
N VAL A 506 10.17 -2.61 12.70
CA VAL A 506 9.63 -2.43 11.34
C VAL A 506 8.11 -2.54 11.42
N VAL A 507 7.43 -1.53 10.91
CA VAL A 507 5.96 -1.50 10.85
C VAL A 507 5.52 -0.91 9.52
N ASP A 508 5.33 -1.76 8.54
CA ASP A 508 4.77 -1.46 7.22
C ASP A 508 4.38 -2.77 6.50
N ALA A 509 4.14 -2.72 5.20
CA ALA A 509 3.77 -3.89 4.42
C ALA A 509 4.84 -5.01 4.45
N SER A 510 6.11 -4.71 4.76
CA SER A 510 7.18 -5.73 4.81
C SER A 510 6.97 -6.79 5.87
N ILE A 511 6.28 -6.46 6.98
CA ILE A 511 6.02 -7.42 8.06
C ILE A 511 4.85 -8.36 7.78
N LEU A 512 4.00 -8.03 6.80
CA LEU A 512 2.80 -8.79 6.47
C LEU A 512 3.13 -10.09 5.72
N ALA A 513 2.26 -11.07 5.87
CA ALA A 513 2.07 -12.12 4.87
C ALA A 513 1.24 -11.57 3.70
N PRO A 514 1.26 -12.21 2.51
CA PRO A 514 0.29 -11.92 1.46
C PRO A 514 -1.14 -12.14 1.98
N VAL A 515 -2.01 -11.15 1.78
CA VAL A 515 -3.42 -11.19 2.20
C VAL A 515 -4.35 -11.37 1.00
N THR A 516 -5.55 -11.84 1.24
CA THR A 516 -6.55 -12.15 0.19
C THR A 516 -7.06 -10.91 -0.55
N VAL A 517 -6.90 -9.73 0.04
CA VAL A 517 -7.42 -8.45 -0.49
C VAL A 517 -6.29 -7.44 -0.70
N ASN A 518 -6.61 -6.28 -1.28
CA ASN A 518 -5.66 -5.15 -1.40
C ASN A 518 -5.08 -4.79 -0.02
N PRO A 519 -3.77 -4.60 0.12
CA PRO A 519 -3.09 -4.65 1.42
C PRO A 519 -3.29 -3.41 2.31
N GLN A 520 -3.83 -2.29 1.81
CA GLN A 520 -3.86 -1.03 2.58
C GLN A 520 -4.56 -1.17 3.93
N PHE A 521 -5.73 -1.83 3.99
CA PHE A 521 -6.43 -2.09 5.24
C PHE A 521 -5.57 -2.89 6.21
N ALA A 522 -5.00 -4.00 5.74
CA ALA A 522 -4.15 -4.87 6.55
C ALA A 522 -2.90 -4.14 7.09
N VAL A 523 -2.27 -3.30 6.28
CA VAL A 523 -1.12 -2.46 6.68
C VAL A 523 -1.51 -1.53 7.83
N MET A 524 -2.65 -0.87 7.73
CA MET A 524 -3.11 0.07 8.75
C MET A 524 -3.57 -0.65 10.02
N ALA A 525 -4.27 -1.79 9.90
CA ALA A 525 -4.65 -2.64 11.04
C ALA A 525 -3.42 -3.20 11.76
N ALA A 526 -2.41 -3.65 11.01
CA ALA A 526 -1.14 -4.10 11.58
C ALA A 526 -0.40 -2.96 12.30
N ALA A 527 -0.44 -1.73 11.77
CA ALA A 527 0.17 -0.57 12.42
C ALA A 527 -0.54 -0.20 13.74
N GLU A 528 -1.87 -0.35 13.81
CA GLU A 528 -2.63 -0.22 15.06
C GLU A 528 -2.18 -1.27 16.09
N ARG A 529 -2.06 -2.54 15.68
CA ARG A 529 -1.62 -3.62 16.56
C ARG A 529 -0.16 -3.44 17.00
N ALA A 530 0.73 -3.10 16.07
CA ALA A 530 2.14 -2.83 16.36
C ALA A 530 2.30 -1.69 17.37
N SER A 531 1.50 -0.64 17.27
CA SER A 531 1.53 0.48 18.20
C SER A 531 1.23 0.06 19.64
N GLU A 532 0.25 -0.84 19.85
CA GLU A 532 -0.02 -1.41 21.19
C GLU A 532 1.19 -2.19 21.73
N LEU A 533 1.78 -3.04 20.90
CA LEU A 533 2.90 -3.89 21.28
C LEU A 533 4.15 -3.05 21.61
N ILE A 534 4.44 -2.04 20.79
CA ILE A 534 5.54 -1.09 21.02
C ILE A 534 5.34 -0.32 22.33
N LEU A 535 4.14 0.12 22.63
CA LEU A 535 3.81 0.82 23.87
C LEU A 535 3.87 -0.10 25.09
N GLY A 536 3.49 -1.36 24.96
CA GLY A 536 3.60 -2.38 26.01
C GLY A 536 5.06 -2.67 26.37
N VAL A 537 5.92 -2.87 25.37
CA VAL A 537 7.38 -3.08 25.55
C VAL A 537 8.04 -1.85 26.19
N ALA A 538 7.53 -0.63 25.89
CA ALA A 538 8.06 0.60 26.46
C ALA A 538 7.60 0.89 27.89
N GLY A 539 6.82 0.00 28.52
CA GLY A 539 6.26 0.23 29.86
C GLY A 539 5.22 1.36 29.94
N LYS A 540 4.84 1.94 28.80
CA LYS A 540 3.76 2.92 28.70
C LYS A 540 2.44 2.16 28.62
N LYS A 541 1.60 2.25 29.66
CA LYS A 541 0.28 1.61 29.66
C LYS A 541 -0.54 2.14 28.49
N ALA A 542 -1.20 1.23 27.78
CA ALA A 542 -2.19 1.54 26.72
C ALA A 542 -3.44 2.32 27.24
N SER A 543 -3.38 2.89 28.43
CA SER A 543 -4.44 3.71 29.04
C SER A 543 -4.70 5.04 28.30
N GLY A 544 -3.94 5.33 27.26
CA GLY A 544 -4.16 6.49 26.41
C GLY A 544 -5.00 6.22 25.15
N PHE A 545 -5.37 4.98 24.85
CA PHE A 545 -6.40 4.71 23.83
C PHE A 545 -7.77 5.01 24.44
N GLY A 546 -8.04 6.30 24.69
CA GLY A 546 -9.32 6.75 25.20
C GLY A 546 -10.42 6.28 24.26
N SER A 547 -11.48 5.72 24.83
CA SER A 547 -12.75 5.57 24.13
C SER A 547 -13.12 6.95 23.57
N TYR A 548 -12.99 7.12 22.25
CA TYR A 548 -13.34 8.34 21.56
C TYR A 548 -14.87 8.45 21.55
N ASN A 549 -15.44 8.98 22.65
CA ASN A 549 -16.80 9.48 22.71
C ASN A 549 -16.81 10.90 22.16
N GLY A 550 -16.77 11.05 20.82
CA GLY A 550 -16.73 12.43 20.30
C GLY A 550 -16.76 12.61 18.79
N TYR A 551 -17.44 11.73 18.07
CA TYR A 551 -18.09 12.14 16.82
C TYR A 551 -19.56 11.75 16.92
N GLY A 552 -20.43 12.77 16.80
CA GLY A 552 -21.87 12.58 16.82
C GLY A 552 -22.26 11.47 15.84
N SER A 553 -23.14 10.60 16.26
CA SER A 553 -23.76 9.55 15.48
C SER A 553 -24.14 10.10 14.10
N TYR A 554 -23.36 9.77 13.07
CA TYR A 554 -23.89 9.83 11.71
C TYR A 554 -25.01 8.80 11.64
N GLY A 555 -26.20 9.31 11.32
CA GLY A 555 -27.46 8.62 11.43
C GLY A 555 -27.44 7.22 10.84
N GLY A 556 -28.12 6.33 11.57
CA GLY A 556 -28.26 4.94 11.22
C GLY A 556 -28.68 4.74 9.76
N TYR A 557 -28.09 3.77 9.13
CA TYR A 557 -28.52 3.25 7.84
C TYR A 557 -29.97 2.78 7.96
N GLY A 558 -30.87 3.64 7.50
CA GLY A 558 -32.25 3.25 7.27
C GLY A 558 -32.26 2.18 6.18
N SER A 559 -32.72 1.00 6.53
CA SER A 559 -33.05 -0.05 5.59
C SER A 559 -34.06 0.48 4.56
N TYR A 560 -33.60 0.83 3.36
CA TYR A 560 -34.50 1.01 2.22
C TYR A 560 -34.85 -0.38 1.67
N LYS A 561 -36.04 -0.83 2.06
CA LYS A 561 -36.78 -1.83 1.29
C LYS A 561 -37.30 -1.13 0.03
N GLN A 562 -36.81 -1.51 -1.11
CA GLN A 562 -37.36 -1.88 -2.42
C GLN A 562 -36.30 -1.73 -3.49
#